data_757c0c47232c503c77537fb41285585d
#
_entry.id   757c0c47232c503c77537fb41285585d
#
_cell.length_a   1.000
_cell.length_b   1.000
_cell.length_c   1.000
_cell.angle_alpha   90.00
_cell.angle_beta   90.00
_cell.angle_gamma   90.00
#
_symmetry.space_group_name_H-M   'P 1'
#
loop_
_entity.id
_entity.type
_entity.pdbx_description
1 polymer ?
#
loop_
_entity_poly.entity_id
_entity_poly.type
_entity_poly.pdbx_seq_one_letter_code
_entity_poly.pdbx_strand_id
1 'polypeptide(L)'
;MQLTHLGHSAVLVEVADRRLLIDPGNFSSAWHDVRDLDVILVTHQHPDHVDPEHVGGLIDNNPQAQVWVEPQVLRVVDLPRGEGLAADSSIELGGVAVNAVGGLHAVIHRDIPQIGNVGLVISAEGEPTLFHPGDSLATAPSGVDVLAAPLYGPWAAMKETVDFARAVDATHGFPIHDGLLHERGVKLIYGRLESMTGMEMHDLRDGQPWTVAG
;
A
#
# COMPACT_ATOMS: atom_id res chain seq x y z
N MET A 1 2.25 15.85 -3.45
CA MET A 1 2.23 14.59 -2.63
C MET A 1 3.63 14.27 -2.14
N GLN A 2 3.78 13.86 -0.86
CA GLN A 2 5.03 13.34 -0.31
C GLN A 2 4.82 11.90 0.18
N LEU A 3 5.77 11.01 -0.10
CA LEU A 3 5.70 9.59 0.22
C LEU A 3 6.91 9.19 1.08
N THR A 4 6.66 8.41 2.14
CA THR A 4 7.71 7.83 2.98
C THR A 4 7.46 6.33 3.12
N HIS A 5 8.39 5.50 2.66
CA HIS A 5 8.34 4.06 2.86
C HIS A 5 8.81 3.72 4.28
N LEU A 6 7.91 3.17 5.08
CA LEU A 6 8.17 2.81 6.48
C LEU A 6 8.51 1.32 6.67
N GLY A 7 8.85 0.65 5.57
CA GLY A 7 9.26 -0.75 5.51
C GLY A 7 8.14 -1.69 5.04
N HIS A 8 8.51 -2.66 4.25
CA HIS A 8 7.65 -3.67 3.63
C HIS A 8 6.51 -3.04 2.81
N SER A 9 5.30 -3.02 3.33
CA SER A 9 4.13 -2.40 2.67
C SER A 9 3.64 -1.15 3.38
N ALA A 10 4.29 -0.76 4.50
CA ALA A 10 3.89 0.42 5.25
C ALA A 10 4.34 1.70 4.54
N VAL A 11 3.37 2.55 4.16
CA VAL A 11 3.61 3.81 3.44
C VAL A 11 2.88 4.96 4.13
N LEU A 12 3.63 6.00 4.51
CA LEU A 12 3.06 7.27 4.92
C LEU A 12 2.90 8.16 3.69
N VAL A 13 1.68 8.65 3.48
CA VAL A 13 1.29 9.55 2.38
C VAL A 13 0.89 10.89 2.97
N GLU A 14 1.53 11.96 2.53
CA GLU A 14 1.20 13.33 2.89
C GLU A 14 0.76 14.07 1.64
N VAL A 15 -0.52 14.46 1.58
CA VAL A 15 -1.15 15.06 0.39
C VAL A 15 -2.29 15.98 0.80
N ALA A 16 -2.39 17.16 0.20
CA ALA A 16 -3.44 18.15 0.46
C ALA A 16 -3.70 18.39 1.97
N ASP A 17 -2.64 18.61 2.74
CA ASP A 17 -2.65 18.78 4.21
C ASP A 17 -3.25 17.59 4.99
N ARG A 18 -3.24 16.38 4.41
CA ARG A 18 -3.67 15.14 5.05
C ARG A 18 -2.51 14.16 5.17
N ARG A 19 -2.53 13.40 6.26
CA ARG A 19 -1.56 12.35 6.57
C ARG A 19 -2.26 11.00 6.66
N LEU A 20 -1.92 10.11 5.71
CA LEU A 20 -2.50 8.79 5.58
C LEU A 20 -1.40 7.74 5.82
N LEU A 21 -1.68 6.73 6.63
CA LEU A 21 -0.79 5.59 6.79
C LEU A 21 -1.46 4.34 6.21
N ILE A 22 -0.76 3.68 5.28
CA ILE A 22 -1.20 2.44 4.63
C ILE A 22 -0.42 1.27 5.23
N ASP A 23 -1.10 0.16 5.49
CA ASP A 23 -0.56 -1.15 5.85
C ASP A 23 0.51 -1.14 6.96
N PRO A 24 0.14 -0.74 8.21
CA PRO A 24 1.04 -0.79 9.36
C PRO A 24 1.24 -2.25 9.84
N GLY A 25 2.02 -3.02 9.08
CA GLY A 25 2.27 -4.45 9.30
C GLY A 25 3.51 -4.75 10.15
N ASN A 26 3.63 -6.01 10.60
CA ASN A 26 4.65 -6.44 11.54
C ASN A 26 6.05 -6.71 10.94
N PHE A 27 6.23 -6.48 9.64
CA PHE A 27 7.56 -6.56 9.01
C PHE A 27 8.36 -5.25 9.16
N SER A 28 7.78 -4.25 9.81
CA SER A 28 8.44 -3.01 10.17
C SER A 28 7.93 -2.46 11.49
N SER A 29 8.77 -1.74 12.22
CA SER A 29 8.41 -0.97 13.41
C SER A 29 8.52 0.55 13.19
N ALA A 30 8.91 0.99 11.99
CA ALA A 30 9.16 2.41 11.72
C ALA A 30 7.87 3.28 11.80
N TRP A 31 6.70 2.66 11.72
CA TRP A 31 5.41 3.31 11.82
C TRP A 31 4.86 3.42 13.28
N HIS A 32 5.43 2.70 14.26
CA HIS A 32 4.91 2.63 15.64
C HIS A 32 4.74 4.01 16.30
N ASP A 33 5.65 4.93 16.02
CA ASP A 33 5.67 6.26 16.61
C ASP A 33 5.09 7.35 15.70
N VAL A 34 4.42 6.99 14.61
CA VAL A 34 3.78 7.96 13.71
C VAL A 34 2.59 8.62 14.43
N ARG A 35 2.51 9.94 14.31
CA ARG A 35 1.49 10.78 14.96
C ARG A 35 0.82 11.68 13.93
N ASP A 36 -0.26 12.33 14.37
CA ASP A 36 -1.01 13.31 13.59
C ASP A 36 -1.55 12.75 12.28
N LEU A 37 -1.95 11.47 12.30
CA LEU A 37 -2.62 10.82 11.17
C LEU A 37 -4.07 11.29 11.07
N ASP A 38 -4.54 11.53 9.85
CA ASP A 38 -5.96 11.74 9.53
C ASP A 38 -6.67 10.39 9.26
N VAL A 39 -5.93 9.41 8.69
CA VAL A 39 -6.49 8.09 8.40
C VAL A 39 -5.43 7.00 8.45
N ILE A 40 -5.85 5.81 8.90
CA ILE A 40 -5.11 4.55 8.82
C ILE A 40 -5.89 3.64 7.86
N LEU A 41 -5.19 3.08 6.87
CA LEU A 41 -5.75 2.26 5.81
C LEU A 41 -5.11 0.86 5.83
N VAL A 42 -5.92 -0.19 5.68
CA VAL A 42 -5.42 -1.57 5.63
C VAL A 42 -6.00 -2.28 4.42
N THR A 43 -5.12 -2.78 3.55
CA THR A 43 -5.51 -3.43 2.30
C THR A 43 -6.06 -4.83 2.49
N HIS A 44 -5.54 -5.61 3.46
CA HIS A 44 -6.00 -6.97 3.77
C HIS A 44 -5.50 -7.46 5.14
N GLN A 45 -5.89 -8.68 5.52
CA GLN A 45 -5.76 -9.20 6.88
C GLN A 45 -4.44 -9.86 7.24
N HIS A 46 -3.45 -9.98 6.34
CA HIS A 46 -2.17 -10.61 6.68
C HIS A 46 -1.38 -9.74 7.68
N PRO A 47 -0.64 -10.38 8.63
CA PRO A 47 0.06 -9.64 9.68
C PRO A 47 1.16 -8.68 9.19
N ASP A 48 1.72 -8.93 8.03
CA ASP A 48 2.70 -8.05 7.38
C ASP A 48 2.08 -6.78 6.75
N HIS A 49 0.72 -6.68 6.75
CA HIS A 49 -0.05 -5.50 6.35
C HIS A 49 -0.85 -4.88 7.50
N VAL A 50 -1.17 -5.66 8.55
CA VAL A 50 -1.74 -5.15 9.79
C VAL A 50 -1.17 -5.90 10.97
N ASP A 51 -0.36 -5.24 11.79
CA ASP A 51 0.24 -5.83 12.98
C ASP A 51 -0.79 -5.91 14.13
N PRO A 52 -1.27 -7.12 14.50
CA PRO A 52 -2.30 -7.25 15.53
C PRO A 52 -1.80 -6.90 16.93
N GLU A 53 -0.48 -6.86 17.16
CA GLU A 53 0.11 -6.55 18.45
C GLU A 53 0.27 -5.04 18.69
N HIS A 54 0.56 -4.27 17.64
CA HIS A 54 0.95 -2.87 17.78
C HIS A 54 -0.02 -1.87 17.16
N VAL A 55 -0.90 -2.30 16.23
CA VAL A 55 -1.83 -1.38 15.54
C VAL A 55 -2.79 -0.69 16.50
N GLY A 56 -3.22 -1.35 17.59
CA GLY A 56 -4.04 -0.74 18.63
C GLY A 56 -3.36 0.47 19.27
N GLY A 57 -2.07 0.36 19.60
CA GLY A 57 -1.27 1.47 20.13
C GLY A 57 -1.11 2.63 19.15
N LEU A 58 -0.96 2.33 17.86
CA LEU A 58 -0.95 3.36 16.80
C LEU A 58 -2.29 4.12 16.76
N ILE A 59 -3.41 3.40 16.81
CA ILE A 59 -4.76 4.00 16.82
C ILE A 59 -4.98 4.88 18.06
N ASP A 60 -4.55 4.42 19.23
CA ASP A 60 -4.64 5.19 20.49
C ASP A 60 -3.81 6.46 20.44
N ASN A 61 -2.64 6.41 19.82
CA ASN A 61 -1.75 7.54 19.65
C ASN A 61 -2.22 8.54 18.57
N ASN A 62 -3.24 8.17 17.77
CA ASN A 62 -3.85 9.00 16.74
C ASN A 62 -5.39 9.04 16.92
N PRO A 63 -5.89 9.63 18.03
CA PRO A 63 -7.30 9.54 18.41
C PRO A 63 -8.25 10.21 17.40
N GLN A 64 -7.76 11.12 16.56
CA GLN A 64 -8.52 11.78 15.50
C GLN A 64 -8.54 11.00 14.20
N ALA A 65 -7.65 10.01 14.01
CA ALA A 65 -7.56 9.26 12.78
C ALA A 65 -8.80 8.38 12.55
N GLN A 66 -9.33 8.41 11.33
CA GLN A 66 -10.27 7.39 10.87
C GLN A 66 -9.50 6.08 10.60
N VAL A 67 -10.15 4.93 10.75
CA VAL A 67 -9.53 3.62 10.51
C VAL A 67 -10.38 2.87 9.51
N TRP A 68 -9.89 2.72 8.27
CA TRP A 68 -10.60 2.07 7.17
C TRP A 68 -9.83 0.85 6.69
N VAL A 69 -10.49 -0.29 6.65
CA VAL A 69 -9.82 -1.57 6.37
C VAL A 69 -10.66 -2.45 5.44
N GLU A 70 -10.03 -3.34 4.70
CA GLU A 70 -10.75 -4.40 3.99
C GLU A 70 -11.66 -5.16 4.99
N PRO A 71 -12.94 -5.44 4.65
CA PRO A 71 -13.92 -5.90 5.63
C PRO A 71 -13.60 -7.18 6.40
N GLN A 72 -12.75 -8.08 5.86
CA GLN A 72 -12.34 -9.29 6.56
C GLN A 72 -11.36 -9.03 7.69
N VAL A 73 -10.59 -7.93 7.63
CA VAL A 73 -9.65 -7.51 8.68
C VAL A 73 -10.37 -7.38 10.02
N LEU A 74 -11.56 -6.79 10.02
CA LEU A 74 -12.39 -6.59 11.24
C LEU A 74 -12.82 -7.89 11.92
N ARG A 75 -12.66 -9.04 11.27
CA ARG A 75 -13.00 -10.35 11.82
C ARG A 75 -11.83 -11.02 12.53
N VAL A 76 -10.60 -10.56 12.28
CA VAL A 76 -9.37 -11.23 12.73
C VAL A 76 -8.45 -10.34 13.55
N VAL A 77 -8.59 -9.02 13.42
CA VAL A 77 -7.84 -8.02 14.19
C VAL A 77 -8.82 -7.13 14.94
N ASP A 78 -8.56 -6.94 16.24
CA ASP A 78 -9.32 -5.98 17.05
C ASP A 78 -8.84 -4.56 16.73
N LEU A 79 -9.67 -3.82 16.03
CA LEU A 79 -9.38 -2.46 15.59
C LEU A 79 -10.40 -1.49 16.19
N PRO A 80 -10.04 -0.77 17.26
CA PRO A 80 -10.89 0.29 17.78
C PRO A 80 -11.26 1.29 16.68
N ARG A 81 -12.55 1.54 16.53
CA ARG A 81 -13.11 2.45 15.50
C ARG A 81 -12.87 2.02 14.05
N GLY A 82 -12.52 0.74 13.81
CA GLY A 82 -12.34 0.23 12.45
C GLY A 82 -13.65 0.20 11.67
N GLU A 83 -13.62 0.69 10.43
CA GLU A 83 -14.71 0.66 9.47
C GLU A 83 -14.31 -0.11 8.20
N GLY A 84 -15.27 -0.81 7.59
CA GLY A 84 -15.00 -1.60 6.40
C GLY A 84 -14.96 -0.75 5.13
N LEU A 85 -13.87 -0.81 4.39
CA LEU A 85 -13.70 -0.23 3.06
C LEU A 85 -13.74 -1.36 2.02
N ALA A 86 -14.90 -1.60 1.43
CA ALA A 86 -15.09 -2.65 0.44
C ALA A 86 -14.59 -2.21 -0.95
N ALA A 87 -14.29 -3.17 -1.82
CA ALA A 87 -14.03 -2.88 -3.23
C ALA A 87 -15.16 -2.06 -3.86
N ASP A 88 -14.82 -1.21 -4.81
CA ASP A 88 -15.71 -0.29 -5.52
C ASP A 88 -16.39 0.77 -4.62
N SER A 89 -15.90 0.95 -3.38
CA SER A 89 -16.30 2.05 -2.50
C SER A 89 -15.19 3.11 -2.37
N SER A 90 -15.54 4.28 -1.84
CA SER A 90 -14.60 5.38 -1.66
C SER A 90 -14.87 6.12 -0.35
N ILE A 91 -13.84 6.78 0.15
CA ILE A 91 -13.94 7.73 1.25
C ILE A 91 -13.32 9.07 0.84
N GLU A 92 -13.82 10.15 1.43
CA GLU A 92 -13.35 11.51 1.20
C GLU A 92 -12.80 12.11 2.50
N LEU A 93 -11.61 12.70 2.43
CA LEU A 93 -10.88 13.25 3.57
C LEU A 93 -10.40 14.67 3.27
N GLY A 94 -11.32 15.64 3.29
CA GLY A 94 -10.95 17.05 3.13
C GLY A 94 -10.24 17.38 1.81
N GLY A 95 -10.76 16.84 0.70
CA GLY A 95 -10.20 17.04 -0.65
C GLY A 95 -9.27 15.91 -1.13
N VAL A 96 -9.02 14.91 -0.28
CA VAL A 96 -8.34 13.67 -0.68
C VAL A 96 -9.37 12.56 -0.87
N ALA A 97 -9.43 11.97 -2.05
CA ALA A 97 -10.24 10.79 -2.33
C ALA A 97 -9.39 9.52 -2.19
N VAL A 98 -9.93 8.52 -1.50
CA VAL A 98 -9.37 7.16 -1.44
C VAL A 98 -10.39 6.21 -2.06
N ASN A 99 -10.07 5.66 -3.23
CA ASN A 99 -10.92 4.70 -3.92
C ASN A 99 -10.38 3.28 -3.73
N ALA A 100 -11.21 2.39 -3.21
CA ALA A 100 -10.88 0.98 -3.05
C ALA A 100 -11.21 0.20 -4.33
N VAL A 101 -10.23 -0.52 -4.89
CA VAL A 101 -10.39 -1.28 -6.14
C VAL A 101 -10.00 -2.74 -5.96
N GLY A 102 -10.48 -3.62 -6.85
CA GLY A 102 -10.14 -5.05 -6.86
C GLY A 102 -11.09 -5.89 -6.01
N GLY A 103 -10.64 -6.37 -4.83
CA GLY A 103 -11.48 -7.12 -3.87
C GLY A 103 -10.93 -8.49 -3.46
N LEU A 104 -9.96 -9.04 -4.18
CA LEU A 104 -9.37 -10.34 -3.86
C LEU A 104 -7.84 -10.28 -3.83
N HIS A 105 -7.26 -10.92 -2.83
CA HIS A 105 -5.84 -11.18 -2.72
C HIS A 105 -5.36 -12.10 -3.86
N ALA A 106 -4.11 -12.00 -4.25
CA ALA A 106 -3.51 -12.94 -5.20
C ALA A 106 -3.59 -14.38 -4.67
N VAL A 107 -3.71 -15.35 -5.58
CA VAL A 107 -3.76 -16.77 -5.20
C VAL A 107 -2.38 -17.23 -4.75
N ILE A 108 -2.23 -17.59 -3.48
CA ILE A 108 -0.98 -18.14 -2.93
C ILE A 108 -0.84 -19.60 -3.35
N HIS A 109 -1.84 -20.42 -3.08
CA HIS A 109 -1.91 -21.82 -3.47
C HIS A 109 -3.37 -22.28 -3.52
N ARG A 110 -3.70 -23.23 -4.41
CA ARG A 110 -5.08 -23.74 -4.56
C ARG A 110 -5.71 -24.30 -3.26
N ASP A 111 -4.88 -24.77 -2.33
CA ASP A 111 -5.31 -25.35 -1.05
C ASP A 111 -5.32 -24.30 0.10
N ILE A 112 -4.94 -23.04 -0.18
CA ILE A 112 -5.02 -21.92 0.75
C ILE A 112 -6.24 -21.08 0.36
N PRO A 113 -7.19 -20.86 1.27
CA PRO A 113 -8.35 -20.02 0.97
C PRO A 113 -7.94 -18.63 0.53
N GLN A 114 -8.49 -18.17 -0.58
CA GLN A 114 -8.31 -16.79 -1.05
C GLN A 114 -9.09 -15.85 -0.13
N ILE A 115 -8.45 -14.77 0.29
CA ILE A 115 -9.00 -13.74 1.16
C ILE A 115 -9.29 -12.45 0.41
N GLY A 116 -9.97 -11.49 1.06
CA GLY A 116 -10.16 -10.16 0.53
C GLY A 116 -8.85 -9.37 0.47
N ASN A 117 -8.76 -8.47 -0.50
CA ASN A 117 -7.73 -7.45 -0.63
C ASN A 117 -8.31 -6.27 -1.41
N VAL A 118 -8.12 -5.07 -0.93
CA VAL A 118 -8.45 -3.84 -1.68
C VAL A 118 -7.18 -3.09 -2.05
N GLY A 119 -7.02 -2.76 -3.31
CA GLY A 119 -6.03 -1.78 -3.74
C GLY A 119 -6.56 -0.38 -3.47
N LEU A 120 -5.68 0.56 -3.15
CA LEU A 120 -6.02 1.91 -2.74
C LEU A 120 -5.51 2.91 -3.79
N VAL A 121 -6.42 3.61 -4.47
CA VAL A 121 -6.10 4.74 -5.36
C VAL A 121 -6.35 6.02 -4.58
N ILE A 122 -5.28 6.77 -4.32
CA ILE A 122 -5.28 8.01 -3.54
C ILE A 122 -5.05 9.19 -4.48
N SER A 123 -5.97 10.15 -4.50
CA SER A 123 -5.92 11.32 -5.36
C SER A 123 -6.40 12.58 -4.66
N ALA A 124 -5.90 13.75 -5.08
CA ALA A 124 -6.36 15.05 -4.68
C ALA A 124 -6.20 16.03 -5.87
N GLU A 125 -6.95 17.11 -5.89
CA GLU A 125 -6.91 18.09 -7.00
C GLU A 125 -5.51 18.71 -7.13
N GLY A 126 -4.92 18.62 -8.32
CA GLY A 126 -3.58 19.17 -8.61
C GLY A 126 -2.41 18.36 -8.04
N GLU A 127 -2.67 17.19 -7.46
CA GLU A 127 -1.65 16.30 -6.92
C GLU A 127 -1.51 15.02 -7.75
N PRO A 128 -0.36 14.36 -7.77
CA PRO A 128 -0.21 13.04 -8.38
C PRO A 128 -1.15 11.99 -7.76
N THR A 129 -1.58 11.01 -8.57
CA THR A 129 -2.40 9.89 -8.13
C THR A 129 -1.52 8.70 -7.74
N LEU A 130 -1.61 8.25 -6.49
CA LEU A 130 -0.92 7.06 -5.98
C LEU A 130 -1.81 5.83 -6.07
N PHE A 131 -1.24 4.70 -6.50
CA PHE A 131 -1.86 3.38 -6.38
C PHE A 131 -1.02 2.45 -5.50
N HIS A 132 -1.62 1.96 -4.41
CA HIS A 132 -1.09 0.90 -3.54
C HIS A 132 -1.95 -0.36 -3.72
N PRO A 133 -1.47 -1.41 -4.39
CA PRO A 133 -2.30 -2.56 -4.76
C PRO A 133 -2.58 -3.54 -3.60
N GLY A 134 -1.91 -3.39 -2.44
CA GLY A 134 -1.80 -4.46 -1.47
C GLY A 134 -1.15 -5.69 -2.12
N ASP A 135 -1.67 -6.87 -1.85
CA ASP A 135 -1.18 -8.16 -2.34
C ASP A 135 -2.03 -8.70 -3.51
N SER A 136 -2.27 -7.84 -4.50
CA SER A 136 -3.00 -8.22 -5.72
C SER A 136 -2.40 -7.58 -6.96
N LEU A 137 -2.22 -8.36 -8.01
CA LEU A 137 -1.79 -7.92 -9.35
C LEU A 137 -2.93 -7.99 -10.37
N ALA A 138 -4.18 -8.20 -9.90
CA ALA A 138 -5.31 -8.48 -10.77
C ALA A 138 -6.00 -7.22 -11.31
N THR A 139 -5.81 -6.07 -10.67
CA THR A 139 -6.50 -4.81 -11.02
C THR A 139 -5.48 -3.73 -11.32
N ALA A 140 -5.56 -3.17 -12.52
CA ALA A 140 -4.70 -2.07 -12.97
C ALA A 140 -5.59 -0.85 -13.26
N PRO A 141 -5.78 0.07 -12.30
CA PRO A 141 -6.53 1.30 -12.51
C PRO A 141 -5.80 2.23 -13.48
N SER A 142 -6.55 2.99 -14.27
CA SER A 142 -6.01 3.99 -15.19
C SER A 142 -5.77 5.33 -14.47
N GLY A 143 -4.88 6.17 -15.03
CA GLY A 143 -4.61 7.51 -14.51
C GLY A 143 -3.80 7.51 -13.22
N VAL A 144 -2.96 6.50 -13.02
CA VAL A 144 -2.02 6.40 -11.91
C VAL A 144 -0.71 7.06 -12.29
N ASP A 145 -0.23 7.98 -11.47
CA ASP A 145 1.06 8.64 -11.66
C ASP A 145 2.17 7.91 -10.92
N VAL A 146 1.86 7.33 -9.75
CA VAL A 146 2.81 6.64 -8.87
C VAL A 146 2.28 5.26 -8.49
N LEU A 147 3.07 4.22 -8.73
CA LEU A 147 2.77 2.85 -8.30
C LEU A 147 3.65 2.46 -7.10
N ALA A 148 3.03 2.09 -5.97
CA ALA A 148 3.71 1.30 -4.95
C ALA A 148 3.82 -0.14 -5.48
N ALA A 149 4.99 -0.51 -6.02
CA ALA A 149 5.18 -1.73 -6.78
C ALA A 149 5.59 -2.91 -5.88
N PRO A 150 4.74 -3.94 -5.70
CA PRO A 150 5.12 -5.13 -4.94
C PRO A 150 6.27 -5.85 -5.62
N LEU A 151 7.42 -5.97 -4.95
CA LEU A 151 8.58 -6.64 -5.54
C LEU A 151 8.44 -8.15 -5.53
N TYR A 152 7.94 -8.71 -4.42
CA TYR A 152 7.85 -10.15 -4.26
C TYR A 152 6.82 -10.53 -3.18
N GLY A 153 6.10 -11.61 -3.45
CA GLY A 153 5.30 -12.34 -2.48
C GLY A 153 5.26 -13.83 -2.89
N PRO A 154 4.89 -14.75 -1.99
CA PRO A 154 4.79 -16.18 -2.34
C PRO A 154 3.72 -16.46 -3.40
N TRP A 155 2.97 -15.45 -3.78
CA TRP A 155 1.88 -15.44 -4.76
C TRP A 155 2.29 -14.82 -6.11
N ALA A 156 3.49 -14.23 -6.24
CA ALA A 156 3.90 -13.53 -7.46
C ALA A 156 5.15 -14.13 -8.09
N ALA A 157 5.15 -14.21 -9.42
CA ALA A 157 6.36 -14.40 -10.20
C ALA A 157 6.75 -13.06 -10.85
N MET A 158 8.05 -12.82 -11.01
CA MET A 158 8.58 -11.57 -11.62
C MET A 158 7.89 -11.21 -12.95
N LYS A 159 7.53 -12.19 -13.78
CA LYS A 159 6.80 -11.95 -15.05
C LYS A 159 5.44 -11.26 -14.78
N GLU A 160 4.73 -11.70 -13.75
CA GLU A 160 3.42 -11.17 -13.39
C GLU A 160 3.54 -9.75 -12.82
N THR A 161 4.57 -9.49 -12.00
CA THR A 161 4.87 -8.16 -11.48
C THR A 161 5.20 -7.17 -12.61
N VAL A 162 6.00 -7.59 -13.61
CA VAL A 162 6.34 -6.74 -14.77
C VAL A 162 5.11 -6.48 -15.62
N ASP A 163 4.30 -7.51 -15.91
CA ASP A 163 3.09 -7.37 -16.72
C ASP A 163 2.05 -6.48 -16.02
N PHE A 164 1.91 -6.60 -14.70
CA PHE A 164 1.07 -5.73 -13.88
C PHE A 164 1.55 -4.26 -13.93
N ALA A 165 2.84 -4.01 -13.69
CA ALA A 165 3.39 -2.66 -13.72
C ALA A 165 3.19 -1.99 -15.09
N ARG A 166 3.32 -2.76 -16.19
CA ARG A 166 3.00 -2.29 -17.55
C ARG A 166 1.51 -1.99 -17.75
N ALA A 167 0.63 -2.78 -17.13
CA ALA A 167 -0.81 -2.59 -17.24
C ALA A 167 -1.28 -1.35 -16.47
N VAL A 168 -0.65 -1.03 -15.33
CA VAL A 168 -0.91 0.21 -14.56
C VAL A 168 -0.39 1.43 -15.32
N ASP A 169 0.75 1.31 -16.01
CA ASP A 169 1.37 2.34 -16.86
C ASP A 169 1.65 3.66 -16.10
N ALA A 170 2.10 3.54 -14.84
CA ALA A 170 2.47 4.68 -14.02
C ALA A 170 3.80 5.31 -14.49
N THR A 171 3.93 6.63 -14.35
CA THR A 171 5.18 7.35 -14.68
C THR A 171 6.27 7.06 -13.67
N HIS A 172 5.90 6.97 -12.38
CA HIS A 172 6.81 6.73 -11.27
C HIS A 172 6.42 5.48 -10.49
N GLY A 173 7.41 4.86 -9.83
CA GLY A 173 7.14 3.77 -8.90
C GLY A 173 8.18 3.69 -7.79
N PHE A 174 7.82 3.05 -6.71
CA PHE A 174 8.73 2.70 -5.61
C PHE A 174 8.43 1.30 -5.10
N PRO A 175 9.45 0.60 -4.56
CA PRO A 175 9.27 -0.77 -4.09
C PRO A 175 8.47 -0.83 -2.79
N ILE A 176 7.54 -1.80 -2.73
CA ILE A 176 6.93 -2.30 -1.51
C ILE A 176 7.05 -3.83 -1.49
N HIS A 177 6.61 -4.48 -0.41
CA HIS A 177 6.61 -5.92 -0.22
C HIS A 177 8.01 -6.54 -0.42
N ASP A 178 9.04 -5.88 0.11
CA ASP A 178 10.45 -6.24 -0.03
C ASP A 178 11.00 -7.05 1.15
N GLY A 179 10.28 -7.10 2.28
CA GLY A 179 10.75 -7.69 3.53
C GLY A 179 11.06 -9.19 3.49
N LEU A 180 10.60 -9.92 2.47
CA LEU A 180 10.93 -11.32 2.23
C LEU A 180 12.17 -11.50 1.34
N LEU A 181 12.73 -10.42 0.83
CA LEU A 181 13.87 -10.46 -0.09
C LEU A 181 15.18 -10.10 0.61
N HIS A 182 16.22 -10.84 0.25
CA HIS A 182 17.59 -10.35 0.48
C HIS A 182 17.92 -9.24 -0.53
N GLU A 183 18.82 -8.34 -0.19
CA GLU A 183 19.24 -7.19 -1.00
C GLU A 183 19.54 -7.52 -2.48
N ARG A 184 20.09 -8.71 -2.76
CA ARG A 184 20.33 -9.17 -4.14
C ARG A 184 19.02 -9.43 -4.90
N GLY A 185 17.99 -9.93 -4.21
CA GLY A 185 16.67 -10.16 -4.78
C GLY A 185 15.97 -8.83 -5.10
N VAL A 186 16.03 -7.88 -4.14
CA VAL A 186 15.50 -6.54 -4.34
C VAL A 186 16.15 -5.88 -5.57
N LYS A 187 17.49 -5.82 -5.65
CA LYS A 187 18.20 -5.23 -6.80
C LYS A 187 17.84 -5.89 -8.13
N LEU A 188 17.66 -7.21 -8.13
CA LEU A 188 17.27 -7.93 -9.34
C LEU A 188 15.90 -7.49 -9.83
N ILE A 189 14.89 -7.51 -8.95
CA ILE A 189 13.50 -7.23 -9.35
C ILE A 189 13.31 -5.75 -9.64
N TYR A 190 13.84 -4.88 -8.79
CA TYR A 190 13.86 -3.43 -8.99
C TYR A 190 14.43 -3.06 -10.37
N GLY A 191 15.65 -3.56 -10.70
CA GLY A 191 16.26 -3.29 -12.00
C GLY A 191 15.50 -3.89 -13.18
N ARG A 192 14.68 -4.94 -12.97
CA ARG A 192 13.79 -5.45 -14.01
C ARG A 192 12.56 -4.56 -14.21
N LEU A 193 11.95 -4.08 -13.15
CA LEU A 193 10.88 -3.09 -13.25
C LEU A 193 11.37 -1.85 -13.98
N GLU A 194 12.49 -1.27 -13.57
CA GLU A 194 13.10 -0.10 -14.19
C GLU A 194 13.41 -0.33 -15.69
N SER A 195 13.99 -1.47 -16.05
CA SER A 195 14.43 -1.74 -17.44
C SER A 195 13.32 -2.25 -18.37
N MET A 196 12.23 -2.81 -17.85
CA MET A 196 11.19 -3.49 -18.62
C MET A 196 9.85 -2.76 -18.62
N THR A 197 9.68 -1.73 -17.81
CA THR A 197 8.51 -0.84 -17.83
C THR A 197 8.94 0.56 -18.27
N GLY A 198 8.02 1.48 -18.52
CA GLY A 198 8.33 2.91 -18.75
C GLY A 198 8.50 3.71 -17.47
N MET A 199 8.40 3.05 -16.32
CA MET A 199 8.30 3.66 -14.99
C MET A 199 9.68 4.07 -14.46
N GLU A 200 9.80 5.31 -13.98
CA GLU A 200 10.96 5.76 -13.22
C GLU A 200 10.87 5.22 -11.79
N MET A 201 11.81 4.37 -11.42
CA MET A 201 11.82 3.74 -10.10
C MET A 201 12.59 4.57 -9.06
N HIS A 202 12.00 4.78 -7.88
CA HIS A 202 12.58 5.48 -6.75
C HIS A 202 12.77 4.51 -5.57
N ASP A 203 14.00 4.38 -5.07
CA ASP A 203 14.27 3.51 -3.91
C ASP A 203 14.05 4.29 -2.60
N LEU A 204 12.87 4.18 -2.01
CA LEU A 204 12.49 4.85 -0.77
C LEU A 204 12.76 4.01 0.49
N ARG A 205 13.47 2.89 0.39
CA ARG A 205 13.74 1.97 1.51
C ARG A 205 14.69 2.54 2.57
N ASP A 206 15.25 3.70 2.33
CA ASP A 206 16.01 4.46 3.34
C ASP A 206 15.11 5.21 4.33
N GLY A 207 13.79 5.18 4.12
CA GLY A 207 12.80 5.85 4.96
C GLY A 207 12.80 7.38 4.85
N GLN A 208 13.49 7.93 3.83
CA GLN A 208 13.47 9.38 3.61
C GLN A 208 12.23 9.78 2.80
N PRO A 209 11.62 10.93 3.15
CA PRO A 209 10.48 11.44 2.40
C PRO A 209 10.86 11.81 0.95
N TRP A 210 10.05 11.37 0.00
CA TRP A 210 10.16 11.72 -1.40
C TRP A 210 8.96 12.59 -1.83
N THR A 211 9.25 13.78 -2.34
CA THR A 211 8.22 14.65 -2.92
C THR A 211 8.06 14.31 -4.40
N VAL A 212 6.88 13.82 -4.76
CA VAL A 212 6.52 13.53 -6.16
C VAL A 212 6.30 14.85 -6.87
N ALA A 213 7.06 15.08 -7.96
CA ALA A 213 6.82 16.22 -8.83
C ALA A 213 5.50 16.03 -9.61
N GLY A 214 4.65 17.04 -9.64
CA GLY A 214 3.43 17.07 -10.44
C GLY A 214 3.70 17.36 -11.90
#